data_064d00efa591a616b995f8a993d0540d
#
_entry.id   064d00efa591a616b995f8a993d0540d
#
_cell.length_a   1.000
_cell.length_b   1.000
_cell.length_c   1.000
_cell.angle_alpha   90.00
_cell.angle_beta   90.00
_cell.angle_gamma   90.00
#
_symmetry.space_group_name_H-M   'P 1'
#
loop_
_entity.id
_entity.type
_entity.pdbx_description
1 polymer ?
#
loop_
_entity_poly.entity_id
_entity_poly.type
_entity_poly.pdbx_seq_one_letter_code
_entity_poly.pdbx_strand_id
1 'polypeptide(L)'
;MALHARQATLKEKAGLRFTHPLTSDAASHHLMHNGYLPTLHKRLGLEASDFDSEDYLAFLLANKYLLNDSAALTKEMDALEDGSRGGNMFFLQGADRLTTYVWHPVGSPFTDFLTMWRWVGPNAEIISSERHIDLAPLDEWRPVTRGEMVTWQF
;
A
#
# COMPACT_ATOMS: atom_id res chain seq x y z
N MET A 1 5.76 -13.41 5.77
CA MET A 1 6.90 -12.44 5.74
C MET A 1 6.56 -11.32 4.78
N ALA A 2 6.85 -10.07 5.12
CA ALA A 2 6.70 -8.93 4.21
C ALA A 2 8.08 -8.26 4.03
N LEU A 3 8.44 -7.93 2.80
CA LEU A 3 9.68 -7.26 2.44
C LEU A 3 9.36 -6.04 1.57
N HIS A 4 10.03 -4.92 1.84
CA HIS A 4 9.93 -3.70 1.05
C HIS A 4 11.32 -3.17 0.72
N ALA A 5 11.63 -3.12 -0.58
CA ALA A 5 12.80 -2.43 -1.09
C ALA A 5 12.33 -1.10 -1.72
N ARG A 6 12.97 0.00 -1.35
CA ARG A 6 12.63 1.34 -1.81
C ARG A 6 13.82 2.06 -2.41
N GLN A 7 13.63 2.66 -3.57
CA GLN A 7 14.50 3.69 -4.09
C GLN A 7 13.84 5.06 -3.89
N ALA A 8 14.49 5.95 -3.14
CA ALA A 8 13.96 7.30 -2.93
C ALA A 8 13.95 8.09 -4.26
N THR A 9 12.81 8.68 -4.58
CA THR A 9 12.66 9.53 -5.77
C THR A 9 13.39 10.86 -5.61
N LEU A 10 13.45 11.39 -4.37
CA LEU A 10 14.15 12.62 -4.01
C LEU A 10 15.31 12.27 -3.07
N LYS A 11 16.51 12.82 -3.34
CA LYS A 11 17.72 12.55 -2.54
C LYS A 11 17.58 12.99 -1.09
N GLU A 12 16.89 14.09 -0.82
CA GLU A 12 16.61 14.62 0.51
C GLU A 12 15.68 13.71 1.33
N LYS A 13 14.96 12.81 0.66
CA LYS A 13 14.10 11.78 1.27
C LYS A 13 14.77 10.40 1.28
N ALA A 14 16.09 10.34 1.10
CA ALA A 14 16.86 9.13 1.32
C ALA A 14 17.33 9.07 2.78
N GLY A 15 16.99 8.00 3.48
CA GLY A 15 17.40 7.80 4.88
C GLY A 15 16.38 6.99 5.68
N LEU A 16 16.77 6.57 6.87
CA LEU A 16 15.97 5.68 7.72
C LEU A 16 14.60 6.25 8.07
N ARG A 17 14.48 7.58 8.25
CA ARG A 17 13.21 8.25 8.53
C ARG A 17 12.13 7.98 7.45
N PHE A 18 12.57 7.80 6.20
CA PHE A 18 11.68 7.62 5.05
C PHE A 18 11.62 6.17 4.57
N THR A 19 12.02 5.21 5.41
CA THR A 19 11.98 3.78 5.07
C THR A 19 10.66 3.14 5.51
N HIS A 20 10.35 2.01 4.91
CA HIS A 20 9.22 1.17 5.32
C HIS A 20 9.70 -0.08 6.06
N PRO A 21 8.89 -0.63 6.97
CA PRO A 21 7.55 -0.17 7.33
C PRO A 21 7.60 1.09 8.21
N LEU A 22 6.62 1.99 8.01
CA LEU A 22 6.30 3.00 9.02
C LEU A 22 5.58 2.33 10.16
N THR A 23 5.91 2.70 11.38
CA THR A 23 5.34 2.11 12.59
C THR A 23 4.57 3.18 13.35
N SER A 24 3.34 2.86 13.79
CA SER A 24 2.57 3.75 14.67
C SER A 24 3.24 3.90 16.05
N ASP A 25 2.95 4.99 16.76
CA ASP A 25 3.52 5.28 18.09
C ASP A 25 3.29 4.14 19.09
N ALA A 26 2.15 3.46 18.99
CA ALA A 26 1.85 2.29 19.82
C ALA A 26 2.59 1.00 19.37
N ALA A 27 3.43 1.07 18.34
CA ALA A 27 4.13 -0.06 17.71
C ALA A 27 3.23 -1.26 17.35
N SER A 28 1.93 -0.99 17.16
CA SER A 28 0.92 -2.02 16.89
C SER A 28 0.45 -2.07 15.45
N HIS A 29 0.88 -1.11 14.63
CA HIS A 29 0.50 -1.04 13.22
C HIS A 29 1.73 -0.67 12.39
N HIS A 30 1.88 -1.33 11.25
CA HIS A 30 3.00 -1.11 10.36
C HIS A 30 2.50 -0.95 8.92
N LEU A 31 2.95 0.09 8.23
CA LEU A 31 2.58 0.39 6.85
C LEU A 31 3.80 0.29 5.93
N MET A 32 3.66 -0.46 4.85
CA MET A 32 4.49 -0.34 3.65
C MET A 32 3.62 0.25 2.55
N HIS A 33 4.08 1.34 1.94
CA HIS A 33 3.38 2.06 0.89
C HIS A 33 4.23 2.14 -0.37
N ASN A 34 3.65 1.82 -1.51
CA ASN A 34 4.20 2.10 -2.83
C ASN A 34 3.23 2.99 -3.60
N GLY A 35 3.65 4.22 -3.84
CA GLY A 35 2.86 5.23 -4.51
C GLY A 35 3.22 6.65 -4.10
N TYR A 36 2.29 7.57 -4.33
CA TYR A 36 2.41 8.98 -3.95
C TYR A 36 1.02 9.58 -3.73
N LEU A 37 0.76 10.07 -2.52
CA LEU A 37 -0.55 10.56 -2.04
C LEU A 37 -0.44 11.97 -1.42
N PRO A 38 -0.07 13.01 -2.20
CA PRO A 38 0.34 14.31 -1.69
C PRO A 38 -0.79 15.09 -1.01
N THR A 39 -2.05 14.73 -1.25
CA THR A 39 -3.21 15.48 -0.74
C THR A 39 -4.01 14.74 0.33
N LEU A 40 -3.54 13.54 0.73
CA LEU A 40 -4.28 12.70 1.68
C LEU A 40 -4.45 13.34 3.06
N HIS A 41 -3.45 14.14 3.51
CA HIS A 41 -3.51 14.91 4.75
C HIS A 41 -4.77 15.80 4.85
N LYS A 42 -5.26 16.34 3.71
CA LYS A 42 -6.47 17.17 3.66
C LYS A 42 -7.74 16.42 4.11
N ARG A 43 -7.78 15.09 3.89
CA ARG A 43 -8.90 14.24 4.35
C ARG A 43 -8.97 14.14 5.89
N LEU A 44 -7.87 14.47 6.56
CA LEU A 44 -7.78 14.54 8.02
C LEU A 44 -7.86 15.98 8.56
N GLY A 45 -7.89 16.99 7.68
CA GLY A 45 -7.81 18.39 8.08
C GLY A 45 -6.45 18.77 8.70
N LEU A 46 -5.38 18.06 8.28
CA LEU A 46 -4.02 18.25 8.76
C LEU A 46 -3.16 19.02 7.75
N GLU A 47 -2.06 19.58 8.23
CA GLU A 47 -0.96 20.02 7.37
C GLU A 47 -0.26 18.80 6.78
N ALA A 48 0.31 18.95 5.57
CA ALA A 48 1.08 17.88 4.93
C ALA A 48 2.32 17.53 5.74
N SER A 49 2.56 16.24 5.93
CA SER A 49 3.83 15.76 6.48
C SER A 49 4.96 15.86 5.45
N ASP A 50 6.20 15.73 5.89
CA ASP A 50 7.35 15.62 4.98
C ASP A 50 7.33 14.33 4.14
N PHE A 51 6.54 13.35 4.55
CA PHE A 51 6.47 12.04 3.95
C PHE A 51 5.01 11.57 3.86
N ASP A 52 4.44 11.59 2.66
CA ASP A 52 3.05 11.24 2.38
C ASP A 52 2.58 9.87 2.92
N SER A 53 3.52 8.96 3.12
CA SER A 53 3.22 7.67 3.77
C SER A 53 2.91 7.82 5.27
N GLU A 54 3.39 8.87 5.95
CA GLU A 54 2.98 9.20 7.32
C GLU A 54 1.52 9.66 7.34
N ASP A 55 1.13 10.51 6.37
CA ASP A 55 -0.26 10.94 6.20
C ASP A 55 -1.17 9.72 5.90
N TYR A 56 -0.65 8.77 5.10
CA TYR A 56 -1.40 7.56 4.79
C TYR A 56 -1.58 6.67 6.02
N LEU A 57 -0.53 6.48 6.82
CA LEU A 57 -0.63 5.74 8.08
C LEU A 57 -1.66 6.41 9.02
N ALA A 58 -1.58 7.74 9.19
CA ALA A 58 -2.53 8.50 10.01
C ALA A 58 -3.97 8.35 9.50
N PHE A 59 -4.19 8.42 8.18
CA PHE A 59 -5.50 8.23 7.57
C PHE A 59 -6.08 6.84 7.86
N LEU A 60 -5.30 5.78 7.69
CA LEU A 60 -5.74 4.42 7.95
C LEU A 60 -6.04 4.21 9.45
N LEU A 61 -5.24 4.78 10.34
CA LEU A 61 -5.46 4.69 11.78
C LEU A 61 -6.74 5.42 12.23
N ALA A 62 -7.03 6.57 11.64
CA ALA A 62 -8.26 7.32 11.90
C ALA A 62 -9.52 6.64 11.32
N ASN A 63 -9.36 5.83 10.26
CA ASN A 63 -10.45 5.23 9.50
C ASN A 63 -10.33 3.71 9.41
N LYS A 64 -10.04 3.03 10.52
CA LYS A 64 -9.78 1.57 10.53
C LYS A 64 -10.90 0.71 9.93
N TYR A 65 -12.13 1.19 9.95
CA TYR A 65 -13.26 0.51 9.32
C TYR A 65 -13.08 0.28 7.81
N LEU A 66 -12.34 1.17 7.13
CA LEU A 66 -12.01 1.05 5.70
C LEU A 66 -11.16 -0.19 5.39
N LEU A 67 -10.42 -0.71 6.37
CA LEU A 67 -9.62 -1.93 6.22
C LEU A 67 -10.46 -3.22 6.17
N ASN A 68 -11.79 -3.10 6.28
CA ASN A 68 -12.75 -4.18 6.10
C ASN A 68 -13.71 -3.93 4.93
N ASP A 69 -13.57 -2.81 4.23
CA ASP A 69 -14.45 -2.40 3.14
C ASP A 69 -13.63 -1.78 2.00
N SER A 70 -13.24 -2.63 1.05
CA SER A 70 -12.44 -2.22 -0.10
C SER A 70 -13.16 -1.20 -0.99
N ALA A 71 -14.48 -1.29 -1.09
CA ALA A 71 -15.27 -0.35 -1.89
C ALA A 71 -15.29 1.04 -1.25
N ALA A 72 -15.49 1.10 0.08
CA ALA A 72 -15.42 2.35 0.82
C ALA A 72 -14.02 2.97 0.77
N LEU A 73 -12.96 2.17 0.94
CA LEU A 73 -11.59 2.67 0.80
C LEU A 73 -11.32 3.20 -0.61
N THR A 74 -11.75 2.47 -1.64
CA THR A 74 -11.59 2.89 -3.04
C THR A 74 -12.30 4.22 -3.30
N LYS A 75 -13.51 4.39 -2.77
CA LYS A 75 -14.27 5.65 -2.87
C LYS A 75 -13.51 6.83 -2.24
N GLU A 76 -12.91 6.63 -1.06
CA GLU A 76 -12.10 7.66 -0.42
C GLU A 76 -10.85 8.00 -1.24
N MET A 77 -10.18 6.98 -1.77
CA MET A 77 -8.99 7.18 -2.61
C MET A 77 -9.33 7.86 -3.94
N ASP A 78 -10.47 7.52 -4.56
CA ASP A 78 -10.94 8.15 -5.80
C ASP A 78 -11.36 9.61 -5.62
N ALA A 79 -11.68 10.00 -4.40
CA ALA A 79 -12.02 11.38 -4.04
C ALA A 79 -10.79 12.24 -3.70
N LEU A 80 -9.57 11.71 -3.82
CA LEU A 80 -8.35 12.51 -3.66
C LEU A 80 -8.21 13.51 -4.80
N GLU A 81 -7.68 14.69 -4.46
CA GLU A 81 -7.35 15.70 -5.45
C GLU A 81 -6.24 15.23 -6.42
N ASP A 82 -6.11 15.91 -7.53
CA ASP A 82 -5.09 15.63 -8.54
C ASP A 82 -3.66 15.60 -7.95
N GLY A 83 -2.83 14.77 -8.56
CA GLY A 83 -1.43 14.58 -8.17
C GLY A 83 -1.14 13.25 -7.48
N SER A 84 -2.16 12.52 -7.00
CA SER A 84 -1.99 11.16 -6.51
C SER A 84 -1.58 10.22 -7.64
N ARG A 85 -0.61 9.32 -7.36
CA ARG A 85 -0.07 8.40 -8.37
C ARG A 85 -0.23 6.93 -8.02
N GLY A 86 -0.42 6.61 -6.74
CA GLY A 86 -0.66 5.25 -6.27
C GLY A 86 -0.80 5.20 -4.76
N GLY A 87 -1.52 4.19 -4.27
CA GLY A 87 -1.77 3.94 -2.86
C GLY A 87 -1.72 2.45 -2.54
N ASN A 88 -0.82 1.69 -3.20
CA ASN A 88 -0.61 0.29 -2.87
C ASN A 88 -0.06 0.16 -1.46
N MET A 89 -0.62 -0.74 -0.67
CA MET A 89 -0.18 -0.91 0.71
C MET A 89 -0.10 -2.37 1.14
N PHE A 90 0.80 -2.60 2.10
CA PHE A 90 0.75 -3.70 3.04
C PHE A 90 0.60 -3.10 4.43
N PHE A 91 -0.45 -3.45 5.14
CA PHE A 91 -0.78 -2.91 6.44
C PHE A 91 -0.92 -4.04 7.45
N LEU A 92 0.05 -4.13 8.37
CA LEU A 92 0.05 -5.09 9.47
C LEU A 92 -0.61 -4.48 10.69
N GLN A 93 -1.61 -5.15 11.23
CA GLN A 93 -2.35 -4.77 12.43
C GLN A 93 -2.05 -5.79 13.55
N GLY A 94 -1.38 -5.33 14.59
CA GLY A 94 -0.87 -6.24 15.61
C GLY A 94 0.15 -7.21 15.02
N ALA A 95 0.16 -8.45 15.52
CA ALA A 95 1.04 -9.51 15.04
C ALA A 95 0.31 -10.54 14.16
N ASP A 96 -0.98 -10.40 13.95
CA ASP A 96 -1.87 -11.47 13.50
C ASP A 96 -2.67 -11.15 12.23
N ARG A 97 -2.71 -9.87 11.78
CA ARG A 97 -3.50 -9.50 10.61
C ARG A 97 -2.70 -8.65 9.64
N LEU A 98 -2.54 -9.15 8.41
CA LEU A 98 -1.95 -8.42 7.29
C LEU A 98 -3.03 -8.13 6.23
N THR A 99 -3.19 -6.87 5.87
CA THR A 99 -4.06 -6.43 4.79
C THR A 99 -3.21 -5.84 3.67
N THR A 100 -3.46 -6.24 2.43
CA THR A 100 -2.94 -5.56 1.23
C THR A 100 -4.08 -4.89 0.49
N TYR A 101 -3.77 -3.80 -0.18
CA TYR A 101 -4.72 -3.07 -1.01
C TYR A 101 -3.98 -2.46 -2.19
N VAL A 102 -4.60 -2.50 -3.37
CA VAL A 102 -4.02 -1.98 -4.61
C VAL A 102 -4.88 -0.84 -5.14
N TRP A 103 -4.27 0.34 -5.26
CA TRP A 103 -4.97 1.48 -5.84
C TRP A 103 -4.02 2.39 -6.63
N HIS A 104 -4.53 2.88 -7.74
CA HIS A 104 -3.95 3.96 -8.54
C HIS A 104 -5.07 4.73 -9.25
N PRO A 105 -4.88 5.98 -9.67
CA PRO A 105 -5.86 6.71 -10.46
C PRO A 105 -6.21 5.96 -11.74
N VAL A 106 -7.47 6.06 -12.17
CA VAL A 106 -7.91 5.50 -13.47
C VAL A 106 -7.16 6.21 -14.59
N GLY A 107 -6.62 5.44 -15.54
CA GLY A 107 -5.82 5.99 -16.65
C GLY A 107 -4.43 6.47 -16.25
N SER A 108 -3.95 6.09 -15.07
CA SER A 108 -2.59 6.44 -14.63
C SER A 108 -1.53 5.93 -15.63
N PRO A 109 -0.57 6.76 -16.04
CA PRO A 109 0.56 6.31 -16.85
C PRO A 109 1.52 5.37 -16.10
N PHE A 110 1.34 5.23 -14.78
CA PHE A 110 2.13 4.37 -13.90
C PHE A 110 1.44 3.04 -13.59
N THR A 111 0.34 2.70 -14.27
CA THR A 111 -0.45 1.49 -14.00
C THR A 111 0.43 0.24 -14.00
N ASP A 112 1.30 0.05 -14.99
CA ASP A 112 2.18 -1.11 -15.09
C ASP A 112 3.16 -1.19 -13.91
N PHE A 113 3.73 -0.05 -13.51
CA PHE A 113 4.63 0.05 -12.36
C PHE A 113 3.92 -0.21 -11.02
N LEU A 114 2.65 0.15 -10.91
CA LEU A 114 1.85 0.01 -9.70
C LEU A 114 1.06 -1.31 -9.66
N THR A 115 1.09 -2.09 -10.74
CA THR A 115 0.46 -3.41 -10.74
C THR A 115 1.13 -4.32 -9.72
N MET A 116 0.35 -4.89 -8.82
CA MET A 116 0.77 -5.97 -7.94
C MET A 116 0.35 -7.29 -8.53
N TRP A 117 1.15 -8.32 -8.28
CA TRP A 117 0.93 -9.67 -8.78
C TRP A 117 0.70 -10.62 -7.61
N ARG A 118 -0.27 -11.50 -7.77
CA ARG A 118 -0.63 -12.51 -6.77
C ARG A 118 -0.42 -13.90 -7.34
N TRP A 119 0.24 -14.75 -6.57
CA TRP A 119 0.33 -16.18 -6.79
C TRP A 119 -0.22 -16.93 -5.57
N VAL A 120 -0.97 -18.01 -5.82
CA VAL A 120 -1.56 -18.85 -4.79
C VAL A 120 -1.12 -20.28 -5.04
N GLY A 121 -0.24 -20.79 -4.21
CA GLY A 121 0.24 -22.17 -4.22
C GLY A 121 -0.38 -23.01 -3.10
N PRO A 122 0.00 -24.31 -3.04
CA PRO A 122 -0.59 -25.25 -2.08
C PRO A 122 -0.36 -24.86 -0.60
N ASN A 123 0.77 -24.25 -0.32
CA ASN A 123 1.21 -23.95 1.05
C ASN A 123 1.67 -22.48 1.23
N ALA A 124 1.49 -21.65 0.22
CA ALA A 124 1.92 -20.25 0.27
C ALA A 124 1.06 -19.38 -0.63
N GLU A 125 0.94 -18.14 -0.25
CA GLU A 125 0.40 -17.08 -1.09
C GLU A 125 1.39 -15.92 -1.11
N ILE A 126 1.60 -15.36 -2.30
CA ILE A 126 2.57 -14.28 -2.50
C ILE A 126 1.86 -13.12 -3.21
N ILE A 127 2.09 -11.90 -2.71
CA ILE A 127 1.79 -10.66 -3.42
C ILE A 127 3.09 -9.90 -3.58
N SER A 128 3.40 -9.48 -4.81
CA SER A 128 4.64 -8.81 -5.17
C SER A 128 4.41 -7.76 -6.24
N SER A 129 5.27 -6.74 -6.31
CA SER A 129 5.30 -5.78 -7.43
C SER A 129 5.80 -6.40 -8.74
N GLU A 130 6.42 -7.57 -8.68
CA GLU A 130 6.94 -8.29 -9.84
C GLU A 130 6.59 -9.78 -9.76
N ARG A 131 6.52 -10.43 -10.92
CA ARG A 131 6.39 -11.88 -11.02
C ARG A 131 7.77 -12.52 -10.92
N HIS A 132 7.91 -13.50 -10.06
CA HIS A 132 9.18 -14.18 -9.79
C HIS A 132 9.15 -15.60 -10.35
N ILE A 133 9.85 -15.84 -11.46
CA ILE A 133 9.91 -17.15 -12.13
C ILE A 133 10.53 -18.23 -11.23
N ASP A 134 11.43 -17.84 -10.33
CA ASP A 134 12.07 -18.77 -9.38
C ASP A 134 11.12 -19.25 -8.26
N LEU A 135 9.99 -18.57 -8.09
CA LEU A 135 8.97 -18.91 -7.08
C LEU A 135 7.80 -19.68 -7.70
N ALA A 136 7.39 -19.29 -8.91
CA ALA A 136 6.31 -19.94 -9.64
C ALA A 136 6.34 -19.59 -11.13
N PRO A 137 5.78 -20.46 -12.02
CA PRO A 137 5.60 -20.13 -13.43
C PRO A 137 4.91 -18.78 -13.64
N LEU A 138 5.36 -18.01 -14.64
CA LEU A 138 4.86 -16.63 -14.83
C LEU A 138 3.37 -16.55 -15.19
N ASP A 139 2.82 -17.59 -15.80
CA ASP A 139 1.41 -17.71 -16.16
C ASP A 139 0.48 -18.09 -15.00
N GLU A 140 1.05 -18.53 -13.88
CA GLU A 140 0.30 -18.76 -12.64
C GLU A 140 0.08 -17.48 -11.82
N TRP A 141 0.79 -16.40 -12.13
CA TRP A 141 0.62 -15.12 -11.47
C TRP A 141 -0.56 -14.35 -12.09
N ARG A 142 -1.47 -13.88 -11.28
CA ARG A 142 -2.53 -12.97 -11.72
C ARG A 142 -2.29 -11.55 -11.23
N PRO A 143 -2.69 -10.53 -11.98
CA PRO A 143 -2.66 -9.17 -11.47
C PRO A 143 -3.69 -9.03 -10.34
N VAL A 144 -3.33 -8.28 -9.31
CA VAL A 144 -4.27 -7.82 -8.28
C VAL A 144 -5.05 -6.64 -8.85
N THR A 145 -6.37 -6.74 -8.83
CA THR A 145 -7.24 -5.72 -9.44
C THR A 145 -7.21 -4.42 -8.63
N ARG A 146 -7.26 -3.28 -9.31
CA ARG A 146 -7.44 -1.98 -8.65
C ARG A 146 -8.66 -2.01 -7.73
N GLY A 147 -8.50 -1.56 -6.49
CA GLY A 147 -9.52 -1.64 -5.45
C GLY A 147 -9.60 -3.01 -4.75
N GLU A 148 -8.87 -4.01 -5.21
CA GLU A 148 -8.82 -5.31 -4.53
C GLU A 148 -8.09 -5.19 -3.19
N MET A 149 -8.69 -5.79 -2.18
CA MET A 149 -8.11 -5.93 -0.85
C MET A 149 -8.01 -7.41 -0.50
N VAL A 150 -6.84 -7.84 -0.05
CA VAL A 150 -6.60 -9.20 0.42
C VAL A 150 -6.15 -9.12 1.88
N THR A 151 -6.76 -9.94 2.73
CA THR A 151 -6.45 -9.96 4.17
C THR A 151 -6.12 -11.39 4.60
N TRP A 152 -5.04 -11.52 5.35
CA TRP A 152 -4.64 -12.75 6.03
C TRP A 152 -4.73 -12.57 7.53
N GLN A 153 -5.20 -13.61 8.19
CA GLN A 153 -5.20 -13.76 9.63
C GLN A 153 -4.26 -14.92 9.97
N PHE A 154 -3.34 -14.72 10.92
CA PHE A 154 -2.32 -15.70 11.29
C PHE A 154 -2.62 -16.35 12.65
#